data_3937572881fb2362856a8c463197dcdd
#
_entry.id   3937572881fb2362856a8c463197dcdd
#
_cell.length_a   1.000
_cell.length_b   1.000
_cell.length_c   1.000
_cell.angle_alpha   90.00
_cell.angle_beta   90.00
_cell.angle_gamma   90.00
#
_symmetry.space_group_name_H-M   'P 1'
#
loop_
_entity.id
_entity.type
_entity.pdbx_description
1 polymer ?
#
loop_
_entity_poly.entity_id
_entity_poly.type
_entity_poly.pdbx_seq_one_letter_code
_entity_poly.pdbx_strand_id
1 'polypeptide(L)'
;MSKTEWTKKIIIIVIGSIIAAYGITLALYAGFGGATLAVLWQGISRTFHISIGMASLIVAIIMIVFSFFYDRSQIHIGTIIYQLVYSLCVDLFANAHVYSTHLWVNALIMLLGVMLFAVGTGVYAAASLGRGSYEALTFSLAEKNGWQVKAVRMILDIVCLLYTSP
;
A
#
# COMPACT_ATOMS: atom_id res chain seq x y z
N MET A 1 14.78 -1.81 -23.98
CA MET A 1 13.62 -0.93 -23.76
C MET A 1 13.95 0.47 -24.27
N SER A 2 13.09 1.08 -25.07
CA SER A 2 13.24 2.45 -25.54
C SER A 2 13.08 3.47 -24.39
N LYS A 3 13.77 4.63 -24.45
CA LYS A 3 13.60 5.71 -23.46
C LYS A 3 12.13 6.14 -23.33
N THR A 4 11.40 6.14 -24.43
CA THR A 4 9.98 6.49 -24.49
C THR A 4 9.08 5.49 -23.73
N GLU A 5 9.39 4.20 -23.78
CA GLU A 5 8.65 3.17 -23.04
C GLU A 5 8.90 3.27 -21.54
N TRP A 6 10.12 3.61 -21.15
CA TRP A 6 10.47 3.85 -19.74
C TRP A 6 9.69 5.02 -19.15
N THR A 7 9.64 6.14 -19.87
CA THR A 7 8.89 7.32 -19.43
C THR A 7 7.39 7.03 -19.30
N LYS A 8 6.79 6.31 -20.27
CA LYS A 8 5.38 5.91 -20.21
C LYS A 8 5.09 5.05 -18.97
N LYS A 9 5.93 4.08 -18.68
CA LYS A 9 5.77 3.20 -17.52
C LYS A 9 5.89 3.96 -16.19
N ILE A 10 6.83 4.90 -16.06
CA ILE A 10 6.95 5.75 -14.88
C ILE A 10 5.70 6.60 -14.69
N ILE A 11 5.17 7.21 -15.74
CA ILE A 11 3.94 8.00 -15.68
C ILE A 11 2.76 7.14 -15.18
N ILE A 12 2.62 5.92 -15.69
CA ILE A 12 1.58 4.98 -15.26
C ILE A 12 1.74 4.63 -13.77
N ILE A 13 2.97 4.42 -13.29
CA ILE A 13 3.25 4.17 -11.87
C ILE A 13 2.84 5.35 -11.01
N VAL A 14 3.23 6.56 -11.40
CA VAL A 14 2.90 7.79 -10.66
C VAL A 14 1.38 7.99 -10.58
N ILE A 15 0.69 7.88 -11.70
CA ILE A 15 -0.78 8.00 -11.75
C ILE A 15 -1.45 6.93 -10.88
N GLY A 16 -1.03 5.67 -11.02
CA GLY A 16 -1.54 4.56 -10.21
C GLY A 16 -1.31 4.77 -8.72
N SER A 17 -0.12 5.28 -8.34
CA SER A 17 0.22 5.62 -6.95
C SER A 17 -0.68 6.70 -6.35
N ILE A 18 -0.95 7.77 -7.12
CA ILE A 18 -1.81 8.87 -6.68
C ILE A 18 -3.24 8.37 -6.46
N ILE A 19 -3.79 7.62 -7.42
CA ILE A 19 -5.14 7.06 -7.32
C ILE A 19 -5.24 6.09 -6.13
N ALA A 20 -4.26 5.22 -5.96
CA ALA A 20 -4.23 4.28 -4.84
C ALA A 20 -4.11 4.99 -3.48
N ALA A 21 -3.25 6.02 -3.38
CA ALA A 21 -3.09 6.80 -2.16
C ALA A 21 -4.37 7.53 -1.78
N TYR A 22 -5.06 8.13 -2.74
CA TYR A 22 -6.34 8.79 -2.50
C TYR A 22 -7.40 7.78 -2.05
N GLY A 23 -7.48 6.62 -2.72
CA GLY A 23 -8.43 5.55 -2.38
C GLY A 23 -8.24 5.01 -0.96
N ILE A 24 -7.00 4.70 -0.57
CA ILE A 24 -6.74 4.18 0.78
C ILE A 24 -7.01 5.24 1.85
N THR A 25 -6.72 6.50 1.56
CA THR A 25 -6.96 7.59 2.49
C THR A 25 -8.45 7.74 2.77
N LEU A 26 -9.31 7.71 1.74
CA LEU A 26 -10.76 7.70 1.89
C LEU A 26 -11.23 6.52 2.73
N ALA A 27 -10.72 5.31 2.48
CA ALA A 27 -11.10 4.10 3.22
C ALA A 27 -10.70 4.17 4.70
N LEU A 28 -9.48 4.66 4.99
CA LEU A 28 -8.96 4.79 6.36
C LEU A 28 -9.79 5.74 7.22
N TYR A 29 -10.18 6.86 6.64
CA TYR A 29 -10.87 7.92 7.39
C TYR A 29 -12.39 7.74 7.44
N ALA A 30 -12.95 6.78 6.70
CA ALA A 30 -14.37 6.45 6.79
C ALA A 30 -14.80 5.88 8.16
N GLY A 31 -13.85 5.52 9.03
CA GLY A 31 -14.13 5.10 10.40
C GLY A 31 -14.50 3.62 10.60
N PHE A 32 -14.51 2.82 9.52
CA PHE A 32 -14.79 1.38 9.58
C PHE A 32 -13.52 0.51 9.64
N GLY A 33 -12.35 1.12 9.73
CA GLY A 33 -11.08 0.44 9.55
C GLY A 33 -10.68 0.36 8.07
N GLY A 34 -9.46 -0.07 7.83
CA GLY A 34 -8.88 -0.20 6.49
C GLY A 34 -8.37 -1.61 6.23
N ALA A 35 -7.61 -1.77 5.14
CA ALA A 35 -6.83 -2.97 4.93
C ALA A 35 -5.87 -3.19 6.13
N THR A 36 -5.56 -4.44 6.44
CA THR A 36 -4.74 -4.84 7.61
C THR A 36 -3.43 -4.04 7.70
N LEU A 37 -2.77 -3.84 6.57
CA LEU A 37 -1.56 -3.05 6.48
C LEU A 37 -1.79 -1.55 6.79
N ALA A 38 -2.93 -1.00 6.40
CA ALA A 38 -3.28 0.38 6.66
C ALA A 38 -3.59 0.63 8.15
N VAL A 39 -4.18 -0.35 8.81
CA VAL A 39 -4.38 -0.33 10.28
C VAL A 39 -3.03 -0.38 11.01
N LEU A 40 -2.07 -1.17 10.51
CA LEU A 40 -0.70 -1.18 11.02
C LEU A 40 -0.04 0.21 10.93
N TRP A 41 -0.17 0.91 9.79
CA TRP A 41 0.35 2.27 9.64
C TRP A 41 -0.28 3.25 10.62
N GLN A 42 -1.60 3.14 10.86
CA GLN A 42 -2.28 3.96 11.85
C GLN A 42 -1.77 3.67 13.27
N GLY A 43 -1.54 2.40 13.62
CA GLY A 43 -0.96 2.01 14.90
C GLY A 43 0.43 2.63 15.10
N ILE A 44 1.33 2.47 14.12
CA ILE A 44 2.68 3.05 14.15
C ILE A 44 2.63 4.58 14.22
N SER A 45 1.79 5.20 13.40
CA SER A 45 1.59 6.66 13.38
C SER A 45 1.19 7.20 14.75
N ARG A 46 0.25 6.54 15.44
CA ARG A 46 -0.20 6.93 16.78
C ARG A 46 0.86 6.71 17.86
N THR A 47 1.57 5.58 17.81
CA THR A 47 2.59 5.23 18.81
C THR A 47 3.80 6.14 18.73
N PHE A 48 4.26 6.45 17.52
CA PHE A 48 5.48 7.25 17.32
C PHE A 48 5.20 8.72 16.97
N HIS A 49 3.93 9.15 16.96
CA HIS A 49 3.53 10.51 16.62
C HIS A 49 4.06 11.01 15.27
N ILE A 50 4.11 10.12 14.28
CA ILE A 50 4.52 10.41 12.90
C ILE A 50 3.31 10.38 11.95
N SER A 51 3.47 10.94 10.73
CA SER A 51 2.39 10.88 9.73
C SER A 51 2.13 9.45 9.26
N ILE A 52 0.91 9.19 8.75
CA ILE A 52 0.52 7.87 8.23
C ILE A 52 1.36 7.52 7.00
N GLY A 53 1.66 8.47 6.13
CA GLY A 53 2.54 8.26 4.98
C GLY A 53 3.97 7.91 5.40
N MET A 54 4.52 8.59 6.43
CA MET A 54 5.82 8.25 7.00
C MET A 54 5.81 6.83 7.59
N ALA A 55 4.77 6.46 8.33
CA ALA A 55 4.61 5.11 8.87
C ALA A 55 4.53 4.07 7.74
N SER A 56 3.79 4.35 6.67
CA SER A 56 3.70 3.48 5.50
C SER A 56 5.04 3.30 4.80
N LEU A 57 5.84 4.37 4.70
CA LEU A 57 7.17 4.35 4.10
C LEU A 57 8.14 3.48 4.92
N ILE A 58 8.15 3.64 6.24
CA ILE A 58 9.00 2.84 7.14
C ILE A 58 8.67 1.36 7.01
N VAL A 59 7.40 0.99 7.10
CA VAL A 59 6.96 -0.40 6.94
C VAL A 59 7.34 -0.95 5.57
N ALA A 60 7.16 -0.17 4.52
CA ALA A 60 7.53 -0.58 3.17
C ALA A 60 9.04 -0.78 3.00
N ILE A 61 9.86 0.09 3.58
CA ILE A 61 11.33 -0.08 3.55
C ILE A 61 11.71 -1.39 4.25
N ILE A 62 11.13 -1.68 5.41
CA ILE A 62 11.38 -2.93 6.12
C ILE A 62 10.98 -4.12 5.24
N MET A 63 9.80 -4.10 4.63
CA MET A 63 9.33 -5.16 3.73
C MET A 63 10.22 -5.33 2.50
N ILE A 64 10.67 -4.22 1.89
CA ILE A 64 11.58 -4.23 0.73
C ILE A 64 12.93 -4.83 1.14
N VAL A 65 13.48 -4.45 2.29
CA VAL A 65 14.75 -4.99 2.79
C VAL A 65 14.64 -6.51 3.02
N PHE A 66 13.59 -6.95 3.70
CA PHE A 66 13.33 -8.39 3.88
C PHE A 66 13.19 -9.13 2.55
N SER A 67 12.40 -8.59 1.63
CA SER A 67 12.20 -9.17 0.31
C SER A 67 13.51 -9.22 -0.49
N PHE A 68 14.37 -8.19 -0.36
CA PHE A 68 15.67 -8.14 -1.02
C PHE A 68 16.63 -9.25 -0.56
N PHE A 69 16.62 -9.60 0.73
CA PHE A 69 17.41 -10.71 1.25
C PHE A 69 16.84 -12.08 0.87
N TYR A 70 15.54 -12.17 0.68
CA TYR A 70 14.87 -13.42 0.31
C TYR A 70 14.87 -13.68 -1.19
N ASP A 71 14.40 -12.71 -1.98
CA ASP A 71 14.33 -12.81 -3.44
C ASP A 71 14.36 -11.43 -4.09
N ARG A 72 15.49 -11.12 -4.71
CA ARG A 72 15.72 -9.85 -5.42
C ARG A 72 14.86 -9.69 -6.67
N SER A 73 14.34 -10.78 -7.23
CA SER A 73 13.61 -10.75 -8.51
C SER A 73 12.28 -9.99 -8.42
N GLN A 74 11.73 -9.87 -7.23
CA GLN A 74 10.43 -9.22 -6.97
C GLN A 74 10.53 -7.70 -6.84
N ILE A 75 11.74 -7.18 -6.58
CA ILE A 75 11.97 -5.76 -6.32
C ILE A 75 12.60 -5.11 -7.55
N HIS A 76 11.94 -4.10 -8.06
CA HIS A 76 12.41 -3.29 -9.18
C HIS A 76 12.32 -1.80 -8.84
N ILE A 77 12.90 -0.97 -9.67
CA ILE A 77 12.86 0.50 -9.51
C ILE A 77 11.42 1.02 -9.36
N GLY A 78 10.47 0.42 -10.06
CA GLY A 78 9.04 0.78 -9.96
C GLY A 78 8.46 0.60 -8.55
N THR A 79 8.91 -0.39 -7.78
CA THR A 79 8.49 -0.59 -6.39
C THR A 79 8.88 0.60 -5.51
N ILE A 80 10.09 1.12 -5.69
CA ILE A 80 10.62 2.26 -4.92
C ILE A 80 9.88 3.54 -5.30
N ILE A 81 9.72 3.80 -6.61
CA ILE A 81 8.99 4.98 -7.12
C ILE A 81 7.55 4.95 -6.63
N TYR A 82 6.87 3.81 -6.78
CA TYR A 82 5.49 3.63 -6.29
C TYR A 82 5.39 3.97 -4.81
N GLN A 83 6.25 3.41 -3.98
CA GLN A 83 6.17 3.57 -2.54
C GLN A 83 6.43 5.02 -2.09
N LEU A 84 7.41 5.70 -2.69
CA LEU A 84 7.71 7.09 -2.38
C LEU A 84 6.54 8.01 -2.75
N VAL A 85 6.04 7.92 -3.99
CA VAL A 85 4.91 8.73 -4.46
C VAL A 85 3.66 8.42 -3.62
N TYR A 86 3.39 7.15 -3.37
CA TYR A 86 2.25 6.71 -2.59
C TYR A 86 2.26 7.29 -1.17
N SER A 87 3.39 7.18 -0.45
CA SER A 87 3.52 7.69 0.93
C SER A 87 3.35 9.20 1.01
N LEU A 88 3.95 9.94 0.07
CA LEU A 88 3.80 11.40 0.00
C LEU A 88 2.35 11.80 -0.28
N CYS A 89 1.69 11.10 -1.20
CA CYS A 89 0.29 11.38 -1.54
C CYS A 89 -0.66 11.02 -0.39
N VAL A 90 -0.40 9.95 0.36
CA VAL A 90 -1.18 9.61 1.57
C VAL A 90 -1.14 10.76 2.58
N ASP A 91 0.03 11.34 2.84
CA ASP A 91 0.14 12.47 3.76
C ASP A 91 -0.51 13.74 3.21
N LEU A 92 -0.39 13.98 1.91
CA LEU A 92 -1.03 15.12 1.25
C LEU A 92 -2.55 15.03 1.35
N PHE A 93 -3.11 13.85 1.11
CA PHE A 93 -4.55 13.61 1.17
C PHE A 93 -5.06 13.42 2.59
N ALA A 94 -4.19 13.17 3.57
CA ALA A 94 -4.57 13.05 4.97
C ALA A 94 -5.30 14.28 5.52
N ASN A 95 -5.06 15.46 4.97
CA ASN A 95 -5.70 16.71 5.36
C ASN A 95 -6.93 17.07 4.51
N ALA A 96 -7.24 16.30 3.47
CA ALA A 96 -8.28 16.61 2.49
C ALA A 96 -9.56 15.78 2.67
N HIS A 97 -9.94 15.44 3.92
CA HIS A 97 -11.07 14.54 4.14
C HIS A 97 -12.38 15.23 4.32
N VAL A 98 -13.40 14.59 3.77
CA VAL A 98 -14.79 14.90 4.01
C VAL A 98 -15.39 13.79 4.86
N TYR A 99 -15.67 14.10 6.13
CA TYR A 99 -16.43 13.19 7.00
C TYR A 99 -17.90 13.55 6.97
N SER A 100 -18.74 12.53 7.05
CA SER A 100 -20.15 12.71 7.31
C SER A 100 -20.49 12.20 8.72
N THR A 101 -21.47 12.81 9.33
CA THR A 101 -22.08 12.31 10.58
C THR A 101 -22.95 11.08 10.32
N HIS A 102 -23.30 10.80 9.08
CA HIS A 102 -24.15 9.69 8.68
C HIS A 102 -23.34 8.43 8.38
N LEU A 103 -23.59 7.35 9.10
CA LEU A 103 -22.92 6.05 8.95
C LEU A 103 -22.96 5.52 7.49
N TRP A 104 -24.11 5.63 6.83
CA TRP A 104 -24.29 5.16 5.45
C TRP A 104 -23.43 5.92 4.43
N VAL A 105 -23.23 7.22 4.63
CA VAL A 105 -22.36 8.02 3.76
C VAL A 105 -20.91 7.60 3.92
N ASN A 106 -20.47 7.37 5.16
CA ASN A 106 -19.13 6.89 5.43
C ASN A 106 -18.89 5.48 4.86
N ALA A 107 -19.89 4.59 4.89
CA ALA A 107 -19.82 3.28 4.26
C ALA A 107 -19.65 3.38 2.74
N LEU A 108 -20.36 4.30 2.09
CA LEU A 108 -20.20 4.58 0.65
C LEU A 108 -18.81 5.15 0.33
N ILE A 109 -18.31 6.08 1.16
CA ILE A 109 -16.97 6.65 1.03
C ILE A 109 -15.91 5.56 1.14
N MET A 110 -16.04 4.64 2.11
CA MET A 110 -15.16 3.50 2.26
C MET A 110 -15.17 2.62 1.01
N LEU A 111 -16.36 2.29 0.49
CA LEU A 111 -16.50 1.43 -0.70
C LEU A 111 -15.85 2.07 -1.92
N LEU A 112 -16.09 3.36 -2.14
CA LEU A 112 -15.42 4.14 -3.20
C LEU A 112 -13.91 4.19 -3.00
N GLY A 113 -13.44 4.37 -1.76
CA GLY A 113 -12.03 4.35 -1.41
C GLY A 113 -11.36 3.03 -1.77
N VAL A 114 -11.98 1.91 -1.41
CA VAL A 114 -11.47 0.57 -1.74
C VAL A 114 -11.47 0.33 -3.25
N MET A 115 -12.49 0.75 -3.97
CA MET A 115 -12.53 0.65 -5.44
C MET A 115 -11.41 1.47 -6.09
N LEU A 116 -11.21 2.70 -5.67
CA LEU A 116 -10.13 3.56 -6.17
C LEU A 116 -8.74 2.96 -5.85
N PHE A 117 -8.57 2.43 -4.65
CA PHE A 117 -7.33 1.75 -4.27
C PHE A 117 -7.08 0.54 -5.17
N ALA A 118 -8.08 -0.29 -5.45
CA ALA A 118 -7.97 -1.44 -6.34
C ALA A 118 -7.63 -1.03 -7.78
N VAL A 119 -8.27 0.02 -8.29
CA VAL A 119 -7.97 0.56 -9.63
C VAL A 119 -6.54 1.11 -9.68
N GLY A 120 -6.14 1.91 -8.70
CA GLY A 120 -4.81 2.49 -8.63
C GLY A 120 -3.70 1.44 -8.57
N THR A 121 -3.86 0.42 -7.74
CA THR A 121 -2.92 -0.71 -7.68
C THR A 121 -2.92 -1.54 -8.96
N GLY A 122 -4.06 -1.72 -9.62
CA GLY A 122 -4.18 -2.38 -10.92
C GLY A 122 -3.44 -1.62 -12.02
N VAL A 123 -3.59 -0.29 -12.07
CA VAL A 123 -2.86 0.59 -13.01
C VAL A 123 -1.35 0.51 -12.78
N TYR A 124 -0.91 0.58 -11.53
CA TYR A 124 0.49 0.40 -11.18
C TYR A 124 1.02 -0.97 -11.63
N ALA A 125 0.30 -2.04 -11.35
CA ALA A 125 0.70 -3.41 -11.70
C ALA A 125 0.83 -3.60 -13.23
N ALA A 126 0.00 -2.90 -14.02
CA ALA A 126 0.05 -2.94 -15.48
C ALA A 126 1.37 -2.41 -16.07
N ALA A 127 2.10 -1.54 -15.32
CA ALA A 127 3.40 -1.05 -15.75
C ALA A 127 4.48 -2.14 -15.78
N SER A 128 4.29 -3.25 -15.05
CA SER A 128 5.22 -4.40 -14.97
C SER A 128 6.67 -4.00 -14.64
N LEU A 129 6.87 -3.01 -13.76
CA LEU A 129 8.18 -2.55 -13.29
C LEU A 129 8.43 -2.87 -11.80
N GLY A 130 7.85 -3.96 -11.32
CA GLY A 130 7.97 -4.44 -9.94
C GLY A 130 6.60 -4.63 -9.28
N ARG A 131 6.63 -5.20 -8.09
CA ARG A 131 5.44 -5.43 -7.26
C ARG A 131 5.44 -4.44 -6.09
N GLY A 132 4.29 -4.18 -5.50
CA GLY A 132 4.20 -3.40 -4.25
C GLY A 132 5.00 -4.06 -3.14
N SER A 133 5.46 -3.30 -2.14
CA SER A 133 6.32 -3.81 -1.06
C SER A 133 5.72 -5.01 -0.32
N TYR A 134 4.42 -4.98 -0.02
CA TYR A 134 3.69 -6.06 0.61
C TYR A 134 3.56 -7.29 -0.30
N GLU A 135 3.26 -7.07 -1.58
CA GLU A 135 3.17 -8.15 -2.55
C GLU A 135 4.54 -8.78 -2.82
N ALA A 136 5.58 -7.96 -2.96
CA ALA A 136 6.95 -8.44 -3.13
C ALA A 136 7.36 -9.35 -1.97
N LEU A 137 7.11 -8.94 -0.71
CA LEU A 137 7.38 -9.75 0.46
C LEU A 137 6.57 -11.05 0.46
N THR A 138 5.27 -10.97 0.16
CA THR A 138 4.38 -12.14 0.14
C THR A 138 4.84 -13.18 -0.88
N PHE A 139 5.17 -12.74 -2.10
CA PHE A 139 5.64 -13.64 -3.15
C PHE A 139 7.04 -14.18 -2.88
N SER A 140 7.96 -13.35 -2.37
CA SER A 140 9.30 -13.80 -2.00
C SER A 140 9.26 -14.92 -0.96
N LEU A 141 8.42 -14.79 0.07
CA LEU A 141 8.26 -15.81 1.10
C LEU A 141 7.58 -17.08 0.55
N ALA A 142 6.56 -16.91 -0.29
CA ALA A 142 5.82 -18.03 -0.87
C ALA A 142 6.69 -18.86 -1.81
N GLU A 143 7.39 -18.22 -2.74
CA GLU A 143 8.22 -18.90 -3.75
C GLU A 143 9.41 -19.61 -3.11
N LYS A 144 10.10 -18.96 -2.17
CA LYS A 144 11.29 -19.55 -1.55
C LYS A 144 10.99 -20.74 -0.64
N ASN A 145 9.85 -20.72 0.06
CA ASN A 145 9.48 -21.79 0.99
C ASN A 145 8.52 -22.81 0.37
N GLY A 146 8.10 -22.64 -0.88
CA GLY A 146 7.10 -23.49 -1.52
C GLY A 146 5.71 -23.39 -0.88
N TRP A 147 5.41 -22.27 -0.21
CA TRP A 147 4.15 -22.06 0.48
C TRP A 147 3.12 -21.44 -0.47
N GLN A 148 1.84 -21.69 -0.17
CA GLN A 148 0.78 -21.02 -0.91
C GLN A 148 0.76 -19.51 -0.57
N VAL A 149 0.71 -18.67 -1.59
CA VAL A 149 0.64 -17.20 -1.45
C VAL A 149 -0.49 -16.77 -0.51
N LYS A 150 -1.62 -17.47 -0.56
CA LYS A 150 -2.77 -17.25 0.33
C LYS A 150 -2.42 -17.44 1.81
N ALA A 151 -1.66 -18.49 2.14
CA ALA A 151 -1.27 -18.77 3.52
C ALA A 151 -0.29 -17.72 4.06
N VAL A 152 0.70 -17.34 3.24
CA VAL A 152 1.66 -16.28 3.61
C VAL A 152 0.95 -14.96 3.85
N ARG A 153 0.02 -14.60 2.96
CA ARG A 153 -0.77 -13.36 3.08
C ARG A 153 -1.58 -13.34 4.37
N MET A 154 -2.23 -14.45 4.70
CA MET A 154 -3.01 -14.59 5.93
C MET A 154 -2.15 -14.45 7.20
N ILE A 155 -0.93 -15.02 7.20
CA ILE A 155 0.01 -14.89 8.31
C ILE A 155 0.46 -13.43 8.47
N LEU A 156 0.83 -12.76 7.38
CA LEU A 156 1.23 -11.35 7.40
C LEU A 156 0.09 -10.45 7.91
N ASP A 157 -1.14 -10.71 7.47
CA ASP A 157 -2.32 -9.95 7.91
C ASP A 157 -2.56 -10.14 9.41
N ILE A 158 -2.44 -11.37 9.93
CA ILE A 158 -2.57 -11.66 11.37
C ILE A 158 -1.48 -10.92 12.17
N VAL A 159 -0.23 -10.94 11.71
CA VAL A 159 0.87 -10.21 12.37
C VAL A 159 0.60 -8.72 12.40
N CYS A 160 0.12 -8.14 11.29
CA CYS A 160 -0.24 -6.72 11.23
C CYS A 160 -1.36 -6.36 12.24
N LEU A 161 -2.38 -7.22 12.35
CA LEU A 161 -3.50 -7.00 13.27
C LEU A 161 -3.11 -7.16 14.74
N LEU A 162 -2.25 -8.15 15.06
CA LEU A 162 -1.78 -8.36 16.44
C LEU A 162 -0.97 -7.16 16.96
N TYR A 163 -0.22 -6.50 16.12
CA TYR A 163 0.52 -5.30 16.52
C TYR A 163 -0.40 -4.11 16.82
N THR A 164 -1.57 -4.05 16.18
CA THR A 164 -2.52 -2.93 16.29
C THR A 164 -3.67 -3.19 17.25
N SER A 165 -3.75 -4.41 17.81
CA SER A 165 -4.74 -4.71 18.86
C SER A 165 -4.41 -3.93 20.14
N PRO A 166 -5.38 -3.18 20.72
CA PRO A 166 -5.18 -2.43 21.94
C PRO A 166 -4.86 -3.33 23.14
#